data_2aaf48e0d679178a05baa3724ce697e0
#
_entry.id   2aaf48e0d679178a05baa3724ce697e0
#
_cell.length_a   1.000
_cell.length_b   1.000
_cell.length_c   1.000
_cell.angle_alpha   90.00
_cell.angle_beta   90.00
_cell.angle_gamma   90.00
#
_symmetry.space_group_name_H-M   'P 1'
#
loop_
_entity.id
_entity.type
_entity.pdbx_description
1 polymer ?
#
loop_
_entity_poly.entity_id
_entity_poly.type
_entity_poly.pdbx_seq_one_letter_code
_entity_poly.pdbx_strand_id
1 'polypeptide(L)'
;MAFLKRSRSEQAPSDPYLTAVADLRRAGADPARPHETRHFIYVPGVKAAQQLARSLSQPDRRVEVETSTRKGQWLVIVIQTIPITPEAVMALRGALESAAHAAGAEYDFWQVAVAGQ
;
A
#
# COMPACT_ATOMS: atom_id res chain seq x y z
N MET A 1 21.30 14.96 -8.84
CA MET A 1 20.64 15.25 -8.57
C MET A 1 19.84 15.15 -8.46
N ALA A 2 20.10 14.73 -8.52
CA ALA A 2 19.29 14.89 -8.24
C ALA A 2 18.69 14.71 -8.13
N PHE A 3 19.06 14.38 -7.99
CA PHE A 3 18.35 14.46 -7.73
C PHE A 3 17.86 14.14 -7.44
N LEU A 4 18.22 13.81 -7.34
CA LEU A 4 17.66 13.78 -7.03
C LEU A 4 16.98 13.56 -6.66
N LYS A 5 17.01 13.37 -6.51
CA LYS A 5 16.26 13.34 -6.26
C LYS A 5 15.53 13.17 -6.43
N ARG A 6 15.64 12.96 -6.49
CA ARG A 6 14.78 12.93 -6.70
C ARG A 6 14.13 12.50 -6.75
N SER A 7 14.20 12.25 -6.72
CA SER A 7 13.46 12.03 -6.77
C SER A 7 12.81 11.47 -6.82
N ARG A 8 12.88 11.30 -6.24
CA ARG A 8 12.10 11.02 -6.62
C ARG A 8 11.45 11.19 -7.36
N SER A 9 11.35 11.43 -7.56
CA SER A 9 10.56 11.69 -8.34
C SER A 9 10.56 11.99 -9.25
N GLU A 10 11.09 12.36 -9.23
CA GLU A 10 10.96 12.72 -10.19
C GLU A 10 11.20 12.05 -11.17
N GLN A 11 11.73 11.72 -11.17
CA GLN A 11 11.71 10.96 -11.93
C GLN A 11 10.88 10.17 -12.12
N ALA A 12 11.15 9.79 -12.69
CA ALA A 12 9.85 9.27 -12.85
C ALA A 12 9.66 8.22 -11.84
N PRO A 13 9.02 8.56 -10.81
CA PRO A 13 8.69 7.53 -9.87
C PRO A 13 7.86 6.53 -10.61
N SER A 14 8.22 5.30 -10.53
CA SER A 14 7.46 4.23 -11.12
C SER A 14 6.07 4.27 -10.55
N ASP A 15 5.09 4.23 -11.42
CA ASP A 15 3.72 3.99 -11.01
C ASP A 15 3.70 2.63 -10.31
N PRO A 16 3.24 2.54 -9.06
CA PRO A 16 3.19 1.25 -8.36
C PRO A 16 2.41 0.18 -9.10
N TYR A 17 1.37 0.56 -9.82
CA TYR A 17 0.61 -0.39 -10.64
C TYR A 17 1.48 -0.97 -11.75
N LEU A 18 2.17 -0.14 -12.49
CA LEU A 18 3.02 -0.60 -13.59
C LEU A 18 4.17 -1.47 -13.08
N THR A 19 4.75 -1.09 -11.93
CA THR A 19 5.80 -1.88 -11.30
C THR A 19 5.28 -3.25 -10.89
N ALA A 20 4.09 -3.30 -10.27
CA ALA A 20 3.49 -4.56 -9.84
C ALA A 20 3.22 -5.48 -11.03
N VAL A 21 2.67 -4.94 -12.12
CA VAL A 21 2.41 -5.71 -13.33
C VAL A 21 3.71 -6.28 -13.91
N ALA A 22 4.74 -5.43 -13.99
CA ALA A 22 6.03 -5.86 -14.52
C ALA A 22 6.65 -6.97 -13.68
N ASP A 23 6.60 -6.82 -12.34
CA ASP A 23 7.16 -7.81 -11.43
C ASP A 23 6.44 -9.15 -11.55
N LEU A 24 5.10 -9.12 -11.61
CA LEU A 24 4.32 -10.34 -11.77
C LEU A 24 4.62 -11.04 -13.08
N ARG A 25 4.70 -10.30 -14.18
CA ARG A 25 5.01 -10.89 -15.47
C ARG A 25 6.39 -11.48 -15.51
N ARG A 26 7.36 -10.80 -14.88
CA ARG A 26 8.73 -11.31 -14.81
C ARG A 26 8.79 -12.62 -14.04
N ALA A 27 7.92 -12.80 -13.05
CA ALA A 27 7.82 -14.03 -12.27
C ALA A 27 6.95 -15.09 -12.94
N GLY A 28 6.39 -14.80 -14.10
CA GLY A 28 5.53 -15.73 -14.81
C GLY A 28 4.11 -15.78 -14.31
N ALA A 29 3.69 -14.79 -13.53
CA ALA A 29 2.35 -14.74 -12.98
C ALA A 29 1.45 -13.86 -13.83
N ASP A 30 0.14 -14.14 -13.79
CA ASP A 30 -0.87 -13.38 -14.52
C ASP A 30 -1.40 -12.28 -13.62
N PRO A 31 -1.20 -11.00 -13.96
CA PRO A 31 -1.71 -9.91 -13.11
C PRO A 31 -3.23 -9.93 -12.93
N ALA A 32 -3.98 -10.48 -13.89
CA ALA A 32 -5.43 -10.52 -13.80
C ALA A 32 -5.95 -11.49 -12.74
N ARG A 33 -5.09 -12.38 -12.25
CA ARG A 33 -5.45 -13.29 -11.16
C ARG A 33 -5.24 -12.61 -9.82
N PRO A 34 -5.90 -13.10 -8.75
CA PRO A 34 -5.72 -12.48 -7.42
C PRO A 34 -4.30 -12.63 -6.90
N HIS A 35 -3.77 -11.53 -6.37
CA HIS A 35 -2.45 -11.49 -5.74
C HIS A 35 -2.52 -10.70 -4.46
N GLU A 36 -1.72 -11.06 -3.47
CA GLU A 36 -1.66 -10.35 -2.22
C GLU A 36 -1.02 -8.99 -2.43
N THR A 37 -1.68 -7.95 -1.91
CA THR A 37 -1.12 -6.59 -1.91
C THR A 37 -0.92 -6.13 -0.48
N ARG A 38 0.06 -5.27 -0.27
CA ARG A 38 0.34 -4.63 1.02
C ARG A 38 0.36 -3.13 0.84
N HIS A 39 -0.38 -2.45 1.68
CA HIS A 39 -0.55 -1.00 1.63
C HIS A 39 -0.05 -0.40 2.93
N PHE A 40 0.73 0.68 2.82
CA PHE A 40 1.44 1.25 3.96
C PHE A 40 0.90 2.63 4.28
N ILE A 41 0.37 2.80 5.51
CA ILE A 41 -0.23 4.05 5.97
C ILE A 41 0.47 4.48 7.24
N TYR A 42 1.02 5.71 7.23
CA TYR A 42 1.66 6.28 8.41
C TYR A 42 0.65 7.08 9.22
N VAL A 43 0.59 6.82 10.52
CA VAL A 43 -0.44 7.39 11.41
C VAL A 43 0.24 8.03 12.62
N PRO A 44 -0.08 9.29 12.94
CA PRO A 44 0.51 9.93 14.13
C PRO A 44 -0.16 9.39 15.40
N GLY A 45 0.58 8.58 16.16
CA GLY A 45 0.12 8.07 17.45
C GLY A 45 -0.52 6.70 17.37
N VAL A 46 -0.28 5.91 18.43
CA VAL A 46 -0.72 4.51 18.47
C VAL A 46 -2.25 4.39 18.55
N LYS A 47 -2.90 5.31 19.25
CA LYS A 47 -4.35 5.23 19.41
C LYS A 47 -5.07 5.43 18.08
N ALA A 48 -4.62 6.42 17.31
CA ALA A 48 -5.18 6.67 15.99
C ALA A 48 -4.89 5.49 15.05
N ALA A 49 -3.70 4.90 15.16
CA ALA A 49 -3.34 3.74 14.36
C ALA A 49 -4.25 2.54 14.66
N GLN A 50 -4.51 2.29 15.95
CA GLN A 50 -5.39 1.19 16.35
C GLN A 50 -6.84 1.43 15.89
N GLN A 51 -7.32 2.67 15.98
CA GLN A 51 -8.65 3.01 15.52
C GLN A 51 -8.78 2.82 14.01
N LEU A 52 -7.78 3.27 13.25
CA LEU A 52 -7.79 3.10 11.81
C LEU A 52 -7.77 1.61 11.45
N ALA A 53 -6.92 0.84 12.13
CA ALA A 53 -6.84 -0.60 11.89
C ALA A 53 -8.20 -1.28 12.11
N ARG A 54 -8.89 -0.92 13.20
CA ARG A 54 -10.22 -1.48 13.46
C ARG A 54 -11.22 -1.11 12.38
N SER A 55 -11.20 0.15 11.93
CA SER A 55 -12.14 0.61 10.92
C SER A 55 -11.90 -0.06 9.56
N LEU A 56 -10.66 -0.49 9.30
CA LEU A 56 -10.30 -1.12 8.02
C LEU A 56 -10.45 -2.64 8.04
N SER A 57 -10.63 -3.24 9.22
CA SER A 57 -10.72 -4.70 9.32
C SER A 57 -11.94 -5.25 8.62
N GLN A 58 -11.74 -6.30 7.83
CA GLN A 58 -12.80 -7.01 7.10
C GLN A 58 -12.40 -8.49 7.05
N PRO A 59 -13.37 -9.40 6.81
CA PRO A 59 -13.04 -10.83 6.77
C PRO A 59 -11.99 -11.21 5.72
N ASP A 60 -11.95 -10.50 4.59
CA ASP A 60 -11.01 -10.77 3.51
C ASP A 60 -9.79 -9.86 3.53
N ARG A 61 -9.57 -9.15 4.65
CA ARG A 61 -8.50 -8.15 4.75
C ARG A 61 -7.81 -8.29 6.09
N ARG A 62 -6.49 -8.44 6.07
CA ARG A 62 -5.68 -8.44 7.29
C ARG A 62 -5.09 -7.05 7.49
N VAL A 63 -5.13 -6.55 8.72
CA VAL A 63 -4.58 -5.24 9.06
C VAL A 63 -3.64 -5.40 10.24
N GLU A 64 -2.42 -4.89 10.10
CA GLU A 64 -1.40 -4.97 11.13
C GLU A 64 -0.97 -3.57 11.54
N VAL A 65 -0.61 -3.41 12.82
CA VAL A 65 -0.09 -2.15 13.35
C VAL A 65 1.31 -2.41 13.85
N GLU A 66 2.26 -1.60 13.37
CA GLU A 66 3.67 -1.76 13.71
C GLU A 66 4.29 -0.42 14.05
N THR A 67 5.43 -0.47 14.76
CA THR A 67 6.23 0.74 14.96
C THR A 67 6.81 1.16 13.61
N SER A 68 7.12 2.45 13.52
CA SER A 68 7.64 3.05 12.29
C SER A 68 9.02 3.64 12.56
N THR A 69 9.84 3.71 11.52
CA THR A 69 11.11 4.44 11.59
C THR A 69 10.91 5.95 11.61
N ARG A 70 9.71 6.42 11.25
CA ARG A 70 9.38 7.84 11.34
C ARG A 70 9.00 8.17 12.78
N LYS A 71 9.74 9.10 13.39
CA LYS A 71 9.53 9.45 14.79
C LYS A 71 8.11 9.92 15.04
N GLY A 72 7.46 9.36 16.06
CA GLY A 72 6.09 9.71 16.44
C GLY A 72 5.03 9.14 15.54
N GLN A 73 5.41 8.36 14.55
CA GLN A 73 4.46 7.76 13.61
C GLN A 73 4.35 6.26 13.86
N TRP A 74 3.20 5.71 13.56
CA TRP A 74 2.96 4.27 13.56
C TRP A 74 2.60 3.84 12.15
N LEU A 75 2.85 2.58 11.84
CA LEU A 75 2.62 2.05 10.50
C LEU A 75 1.44 1.09 10.55
N VAL A 76 0.41 1.39 9.75
CA VAL A 76 -0.71 0.48 9.54
C VAL A 76 -0.50 -0.17 8.18
N ILE A 77 -0.44 -1.50 8.18
CA ILE A 77 -0.25 -2.28 6.96
C ILE A 77 -1.53 -3.01 6.64
N VAL A 78 -2.09 -2.72 5.47
CA VAL A 78 -3.32 -3.37 5.00
C VAL A 78 -2.94 -4.42 3.97
N ILE A 79 -3.35 -5.66 4.21
CA ILE A 79 -3.00 -6.80 3.37
C ILE A 79 -4.29 -7.35 2.79
N GLN A 80 -4.39 -7.31 1.47
CA GLN A 80 -5.60 -7.79 0.80
C GLN A 80 -5.24 -8.37 -0.57
N THR A 81 -5.89 -9.48 -0.90
CA THR A 81 -5.69 -10.16 -2.18
C THR A 81 -6.71 -9.65 -3.19
N ILE A 82 -6.20 -9.11 -4.30
CA ILE A 82 -7.05 -8.57 -5.37
C ILE A 82 -6.40 -8.88 -6.72
N PRO A 83 -7.18 -8.90 -7.81
CA PRO A 83 -6.58 -8.90 -9.15
C PRO A 83 -5.82 -7.57 -9.36
N ILE A 84 -4.69 -7.65 -10.05
CA ILE A 84 -3.91 -6.43 -10.30
C ILE A 84 -4.36 -5.85 -11.63
N THR A 85 -5.53 -5.23 -11.59
CA THR A 85 -6.14 -4.51 -12.72
C THR A 85 -6.32 -3.05 -12.33
N PRO A 86 -6.41 -2.13 -13.30
CA PRO A 86 -6.59 -0.72 -12.95
C PRO A 86 -7.82 -0.48 -12.09
N GLU A 87 -8.93 -1.16 -12.38
CA GLU A 87 -10.19 -0.97 -11.65
C GLU A 87 -10.06 -1.41 -10.20
N ALA A 88 -9.51 -2.63 -9.96
CA ALA A 88 -9.40 -3.16 -8.61
C ALA A 88 -8.41 -2.35 -7.78
N VAL A 89 -7.27 -1.98 -8.38
CA VAL A 89 -6.24 -1.20 -7.69
C VAL A 89 -6.78 0.19 -7.34
N MET A 90 -7.44 0.85 -8.29
CA MET A 90 -7.96 2.20 -8.05
C MET A 90 -9.05 2.20 -6.98
N ALA A 91 -9.92 1.19 -6.98
CA ALA A 91 -10.98 1.09 -5.99
C ALA A 91 -10.40 0.91 -4.59
N LEU A 92 -9.44 0.01 -4.44
CA LEU A 92 -8.84 -0.26 -3.14
C LEU A 92 -8.02 0.94 -2.65
N ARG A 93 -7.17 1.51 -3.52
CA ARG A 93 -6.38 2.68 -3.15
C ARG A 93 -7.27 3.85 -2.75
N GLY A 94 -8.32 4.11 -3.52
CA GLY A 94 -9.24 5.21 -3.22
C GLY A 94 -9.88 5.05 -1.85
N ALA A 95 -10.31 3.83 -1.52
CA ALA A 95 -10.91 3.57 -0.22
C ALA A 95 -9.90 3.77 0.91
N LEU A 96 -8.66 3.27 0.73
CA LEU A 96 -7.63 3.38 1.76
C LEU A 96 -7.14 4.82 1.91
N GLU A 97 -7.00 5.55 0.80
CA GLU A 97 -6.60 6.95 0.86
C GLU A 97 -7.65 7.80 1.57
N SER A 98 -8.93 7.54 1.30
CA SER A 98 -10.00 8.25 1.99
C SER A 98 -10.01 7.96 3.48
N ALA A 99 -9.84 6.70 3.87
CA ALA A 99 -9.79 6.32 5.27
C ALA A 99 -8.59 6.94 5.98
N ALA A 100 -7.43 6.95 5.32
CA ALA A 100 -6.23 7.56 5.86
C ALA A 100 -6.43 9.06 6.07
N HIS A 101 -6.98 9.74 5.07
CA HIS A 101 -7.23 11.17 5.16
C HIS A 101 -8.17 11.49 6.32
N ALA A 102 -9.24 10.73 6.47
CA ALA A 102 -10.20 10.94 7.55
C ALA A 102 -9.57 10.73 8.93
N ALA A 103 -8.53 9.91 9.03
CA ALA A 103 -7.83 9.63 10.28
C ALA A 103 -6.63 10.57 10.51
N GLY A 104 -6.41 11.54 9.64
CA GLY A 104 -5.24 12.42 9.74
C GLY A 104 -3.94 11.67 9.44
N ALA A 105 -4.03 10.61 8.67
CA ALA A 105 -2.90 9.74 8.35
C ALA A 105 -2.46 9.94 6.90
N GLU A 106 -1.31 9.36 6.57
CA GLU A 106 -0.74 9.48 5.23
C GLU A 106 -0.65 8.11 4.58
N TYR A 107 -1.39 7.89 3.50
CA TYR A 107 -1.21 6.70 2.65
C TYR A 107 0.07 6.91 1.85
N ASP A 108 1.04 6.01 2.02
CA ASP A 108 2.36 6.19 1.41
C ASP A 108 2.48 5.45 0.07
N PHE A 109 2.44 4.11 0.11
CA PHE A 109 2.57 3.33 -1.13
C PHE A 109 2.02 1.93 -0.90
N TRP A 110 2.02 1.14 -1.98
CA TRP A 110 1.65 -0.26 -1.91
C TRP A 110 2.58 -1.09 -2.78
N GLN A 111 2.59 -2.39 -2.53
CA GLN A 111 3.37 -3.32 -3.32
C GLN A 111 2.61 -4.64 -3.43
N VAL A 112 2.96 -5.43 -4.44
CA VAL A 112 2.41 -6.76 -4.63
C VAL A 112 3.40 -7.79 -4.09
N ALA A 113 2.88 -8.85 -3.47
CA ALA A 113 3.70 -9.98 -3.09
C ALA A 113 3.80 -10.91 -4.30
N VAL A 114 5.02 -11.23 -4.69
CA VAL A 114 5.25 -12.10 -5.84
C VAL A 114 5.52 -13.50 -5.33
N ALA A 115 4.65 -14.44 -5.68
CA ALA A 115 4.77 -15.83 -5.23
C ALA A 115 6.09 -16.43 -5.69
N GLY A 116 6.71 -17.23 -4.82
CA GLY A 116 7.95 -17.90 -5.13
C GLY A 116 9.20 -17.06 -4.94
N GLN A 117 9.05 -15.91 -4.39
CA GLN A 117 10.18 -15.00 -4.15
C GLN A 117 10.54 -14.93 -2.67
#